data_6473abba9f92bc7aacf76a81a07a8a63
#
_entry.id   6473abba9f92bc7aacf76a81a07a8a63
#
_cell.length_a   1.000
_cell.length_b   1.000
_cell.length_c   1.000
_cell.angle_alpha   90.00
_cell.angle_beta   90.00
_cell.angle_gamma   90.00
#
_symmetry.space_group_name_H-M   'P 1'
#
loop_
_entity.id
_entity.type
_entity.pdbx_description
1 polymer ?
#
loop_
_entity_poly.entity_id
_entity_poly.type
_entity_poly.pdbx_seq_one_letter_code
_entity_poly.pdbx_strand_id
1 'polypeptide(L)'
;MQKTRIICTIGPATESYEMLHKLYEAGMSIARLNMSHGDHESHAKVIQHIKSLNRKLKFPIPILLDTQGPEIRTGDLSNELDLRQGDIVSVTTRGPMSVEESSIHINYADLLEAVNVGDRITVDNGLINFEVLEKHERHMQCRVLDGGLLKSKRHVNL
;
A
#
# COMPACT_ATOMS: atom_id res chain seq x y z
N MET A 1 -36.55 -6.23 0.94
CA MET A 1 -35.61 -5.10 0.74
C MET A 1 -34.40 -5.35 1.64
N GLN A 2 -33.21 -5.46 1.06
CA GLN A 2 -31.99 -5.75 1.82
C GLN A 2 -31.62 -4.51 2.65
N LYS A 3 -31.51 -4.64 3.95
CA LYS A 3 -31.22 -3.50 4.86
C LYS A 3 -29.72 -3.16 4.91
N THR A 4 -28.86 -4.17 4.69
CA THR A 4 -27.40 -4.04 4.72
C THR A 4 -26.86 -3.93 3.29
N ARG A 5 -25.97 -3.00 3.03
CA ARG A 5 -25.25 -2.89 1.76
C ARG A 5 -23.89 -3.55 1.89
N ILE A 6 -23.51 -4.35 0.90
CA ILE A 6 -22.24 -5.06 0.86
C ILE A 6 -21.34 -4.38 -0.15
N ILE A 7 -20.18 -3.90 0.30
CA ILE A 7 -19.11 -3.37 -0.54
C ILE A 7 -18.12 -4.51 -0.78
N CYS A 8 -17.91 -4.88 -2.05
CA CYS A 8 -16.93 -5.88 -2.43
C CYS A 8 -15.73 -5.20 -3.09
N THR A 9 -14.53 -5.45 -2.55
CA THR A 9 -13.31 -5.06 -3.23
C THR A 9 -13.05 -6.02 -4.38
N ILE A 10 -12.91 -5.47 -5.59
CA ILE A 10 -12.64 -6.23 -6.80
C ILE A 10 -11.13 -6.37 -6.98
N GLY A 11 -10.68 -7.58 -7.24
CA GLY A 11 -9.28 -7.91 -7.47
C GLY A 11 -9.16 -9.04 -8.50
N PRO A 12 -7.95 -9.57 -8.75
CA PRO A 12 -7.69 -10.52 -9.83
C PRO A 12 -8.60 -11.75 -9.85
N ALA A 13 -9.02 -12.24 -8.68
CA ALA A 13 -9.94 -13.38 -8.57
C ALA A 13 -11.40 -13.03 -8.88
N THR A 14 -11.78 -11.75 -8.94
CA THR A 14 -13.18 -11.30 -8.99
C THR A 14 -13.46 -10.31 -10.13
N GLU A 15 -12.48 -9.98 -10.96
CA GLU A 15 -12.56 -8.94 -12.00
C GLU A 15 -13.29 -9.38 -13.29
N SER A 16 -13.54 -10.70 -13.48
CA SER A 16 -14.22 -11.19 -14.67
C SER A 16 -15.70 -10.78 -14.67
N TYR A 17 -16.26 -10.60 -15.87
CA TYR A 17 -17.68 -10.27 -16.04
C TYR A 17 -18.59 -11.26 -15.33
N GLU A 18 -18.31 -12.58 -15.46
CA GLU A 18 -19.08 -13.66 -14.87
C GLU A 18 -19.01 -13.64 -13.33
N MET A 19 -17.85 -13.35 -12.78
CA MET A 19 -17.67 -13.26 -11.33
C MET A 19 -18.35 -12.03 -10.76
N LEU A 20 -18.26 -10.88 -11.44
CA LEU A 20 -18.98 -9.66 -11.06
C LEU A 20 -20.50 -9.89 -11.04
N HIS A 21 -21.04 -10.65 -12.01
CA HIS A 21 -22.45 -11.02 -12.04
C HIS A 21 -22.82 -11.93 -10.85
N LYS A 22 -22.00 -12.93 -10.55
CA LYS A 22 -22.22 -13.82 -9.38
C LYS A 22 -22.17 -13.05 -8.05
N LEU A 23 -21.24 -12.10 -7.92
CA LEU A 23 -21.15 -11.23 -6.73
C LEU A 23 -22.43 -10.37 -6.58
N TYR A 24 -22.96 -9.84 -7.68
CA TYR A 24 -24.21 -9.10 -7.68
C TYR A 24 -25.38 -9.98 -7.22
N GLU A 25 -25.52 -11.18 -7.77
CA GLU A 25 -26.56 -12.13 -7.38
C GLU A 25 -26.43 -12.55 -5.90
N ALA A 26 -25.19 -12.66 -5.39
CA ALA A 26 -24.90 -12.93 -3.98
C ALA A 26 -25.14 -11.71 -3.05
N GLY A 27 -25.50 -10.54 -3.60
CA GLY A 27 -25.88 -9.36 -2.81
C GLY A 27 -24.88 -8.23 -2.79
N MET A 28 -23.84 -8.24 -3.63
CA MET A 28 -22.94 -7.09 -3.79
C MET A 28 -23.75 -5.84 -4.16
N SER A 29 -23.59 -4.79 -3.38
CA SER A 29 -24.27 -3.51 -3.59
C SER A 29 -23.36 -2.45 -4.20
N ILE A 30 -22.05 -2.52 -3.95
CA ILE A 30 -21.03 -1.56 -4.41
C ILE A 30 -19.78 -2.34 -4.78
N ALA A 31 -19.19 -2.02 -5.93
CA ALA A 31 -17.88 -2.51 -6.34
C ALA A 31 -16.80 -1.48 -5.97
N ARG A 32 -15.88 -1.84 -5.05
CA ARG A 32 -14.74 -1.01 -4.68
C ARG A 32 -13.51 -1.39 -5.51
N LEU A 33 -12.91 -0.41 -6.18
CA LEU A 33 -11.64 -0.53 -6.89
C LEU A 33 -10.56 0.18 -6.07
N ASN A 34 -9.59 -0.58 -5.58
CA ASN A 34 -8.47 -0.03 -4.81
C ASN A 34 -7.37 0.44 -5.78
N MET A 35 -7.25 1.76 -5.93
CA MET A 35 -6.31 2.38 -6.87
C MET A 35 -4.85 2.35 -6.37
N SER A 36 -4.59 1.84 -5.16
CA SER A 36 -3.23 1.58 -4.66
C SER A 36 -2.60 0.33 -5.27
N HIS A 37 -3.37 -0.49 -5.98
CA HIS A 37 -2.94 -1.72 -6.64
C HIS A 37 -3.43 -1.76 -8.08
N GLY A 38 -2.76 -2.52 -8.93
CA GLY A 38 -3.07 -2.60 -10.34
C GLY A 38 -2.61 -1.35 -11.12
N ASP A 39 -3.10 -1.22 -12.33
CA ASP A 39 -2.81 -0.11 -13.24
C ASP A 39 -4.10 0.42 -13.90
N HIS A 40 -3.97 1.48 -14.68
CA HIS A 40 -5.11 2.11 -15.35
C HIS A 40 -5.82 1.17 -16.32
N GLU A 41 -5.09 0.27 -16.98
CA GLU A 41 -5.65 -0.65 -17.99
C GLU A 41 -6.51 -1.73 -17.31
N SER A 42 -6.00 -2.36 -16.25
CA SER A 42 -6.73 -3.37 -15.48
C SER A 42 -8.00 -2.79 -14.85
N HIS A 43 -7.91 -1.60 -14.24
CA HIS A 43 -9.09 -0.94 -13.68
C HIS A 43 -10.10 -0.52 -14.76
N ALA A 44 -9.64 -0.02 -15.91
CA ALA A 44 -10.53 0.33 -17.02
C ALA A 44 -11.32 -0.89 -17.53
N LYS A 45 -10.69 -2.06 -17.61
CA LYS A 45 -11.33 -3.33 -17.99
C LYS A 45 -12.45 -3.70 -17.02
N VAL A 46 -12.17 -3.65 -15.72
CA VAL A 46 -13.18 -3.94 -14.68
C VAL A 46 -14.34 -2.96 -14.76
N ILE A 47 -14.06 -1.66 -14.92
CA ILE A 47 -15.09 -0.63 -15.09
C ILE A 47 -15.97 -0.91 -16.33
N GLN A 48 -15.38 -1.35 -17.45
CA GLN A 48 -16.13 -1.72 -18.65
C GLN A 48 -17.03 -2.94 -18.40
N HIS A 49 -16.56 -3.96 -17.68
CA HIS A 49 -17.37 -5.11 -17.30
C HIS A 49 -18.56 -4.68 -16.45
N ILE A 50 -18.35 -3.85 -15.41
CA ILE A 50 -19.43 -3.34 -14.55
C ILE A 50 -20.42 -2.49 -15.36
N LYS A 51 -19.95 -1.58 -16.23
CA LYS A 51 -20.82 -0.78 -17.11
C LYS A 51 -21.66 -1.66 -18.03
N SER A 52 -21.07 -2.71 -18.59
CA SER A 52 -21.79 -3.68 -19.45
C SER A 52 -22.83 -4.46 -18.69
N LEU A 53 -22.51 -4.87 -17.45
CA LEU A 53 -23.45 -5.55 -16.56
C LEU A 53 -24.59 -4.62 -16.18
N ASN A 54 -24.31 -3.38 -15.80
CA ASN A 54 -25.31 -2.38 -15.38
C ASN A 54 -26.38 -2.08 -16.45
N ARG A 55 -26.07 -2.26 -17.75
CA ARG A 55 -27.07 -2.11 -18.83
C ARG A 55 -28.18 -3.15 -18.78
N LYS A 56 -27.93 -4.27 -18.08
CA LYS A 56 -28.85 -5.41 -17.98
C LYS A 56 -29.50 -5.53 -16.60
N LEU A 57 -28.97 -4.81 -15.61
CA LEU A 57 -29.42 -4.93 -14.24
C LEU A 57 -30.56 -3.94 -13.93
N LYS A 58 -31.53 -4.40 -13.14
CA LYS A 58 -32.59 -3.55 -12.60
C LYS A 58 -32.04 -2.47 -11.65
N PHE A 59 -31.02 -2.83 -10.86
CA PHE A 59 -30.34 -1.93 -9.94
C PHE A 59 -28.86 -1.87 -10.29
N PRO A 60 -28.37 -0.78 -10.88
CA PRO A 60 -26.97 -0.65 -11.24
C PRO A 60 -26.04 -0.76 -10.03
N ILE A 61 -24.88 -1.37 -10.22
CA ILE A 61 -23.80 -1.46 -9.25
C ILE A 61 -23.00 -0.14 -9.30
N PRO A 62 -22.99 0.67 -8.25
CA PRO A 62 -22.10 1.82 -8.16
C PRO A 62 -20.64 1.36 -8.06
N ILE A 63 -19.74 2.17 -8.63
CA ILE A 63 -18.29 1.96 -8.52
C ILE A 63 -17.75 2.95 -7.50
N LEU A 64 -17.03 2.45 -6.49
CA LEU A 64 -16.29 3.23 -5.53
C LEU A 64 -14.81 3.16 -5.91
N LEU A 65 -14.26 4.29 -6.36
CA LEU A 65 -12.82 4.43 -6.59
C LEU A 65 -12.18 4.84 -5.26
N ASP A 66 -11.40 3.94 -4.69
CA ASP A 66 -10.62 4.21 -3.50
C ASP A 66 -9.24 4.68 -3.94
N THR A 67 -9.12 6.01 -4.04
CA THR A 67 -7.90 6.65 -4.53
C THR A 67 -6.81 6.65 -3.48
N GLN A 68 -5.59 6.39 -3.93
CA GLN A 68 -4.42 6.53 -3.08
C GLN A 68 -4.27 8.00 -2.65
N GLY A 69 -4.23 8.23 -1.34
CA GLY A 69 -3.85 9.52 -0.77
C GLY A 69 -2.33 9.74 -0.80
N PRO A 70 -1.84 10.88 -0.28
CA PRO A 70 -0.43 11.04 -0.01
C PRO A 70 0.00 10.02 1.05
N GLU A 71 0.81 9.05 0.66
CA GLU A 71 1.29 7.98 1.53
C GLU A 71 2.81 7.98 1.59
N ILE A 72 3.33 7.88 2.80
CA ILE A 72 4.75 7.61 3.00
C ILE A 72 4.94 6.10 2.97
N ARG A 73 5.79 5.63 2.07
CA ARG A 73 6.09 4.20 1.89
C ARG A 73 7.58 3.96 1.72
N THR A 74 8.00 2.73 2.07
CA THR A 74 9.32 2.25 1.65
C THR A 74 9.33 2.07 0.13
N GLY A 75 10.50 2.18 -0.48
CA GLY A 75 10.73 1.91 -1.89
C GLY A 75 10.71 0.40 -2.23
N ASP A 76 11.12 0.11 -3.46
CA ASP A 76 11.35 -1.26 -3.88
C ASP A 76 12.67 -1.77 -3.27
N LEU A 77 12.66 -3.02 -2.82
CA LEU A 77 13.82 -3.75 -2.33
C LEU A 77 14.23 -4.78 -3.38
N SER A 78 15.54 -4.94 -3.59
CA SER A 78 16.07 -6.00 -4.46
C SER A 78 15.78 -7.39 -3.89
N ASN A 79 15.83 -7.51 -2.55
CA ASN A 79 15.48 -8.69 -1.77
C ASN A 79 14.74 -8.26 -0.52
N GLU A 80 13.90 -9.13 0.02
CA GLU A 80 13.29 -8.91 1.33
C GLU A 80 14.39 -8.85 2.40
N LEU A 81 14.26 -7.92 3.36
CA LEU A 81 15.23 -7.75 4.44
C LEU A 81 14.70 -8.40 5.72
N ASP A 82 15.44 -9.39 6.23
CA ASP A 82 15.17 -9.99 7.55
C ASP A 82 15.86 -9.13 8.63
N LEU A 83 15.09 -8.24 9.23
CA LEU A 83 15.54 -7.26 10.21
C LEU A 83 15.41 -7.85 11.62
N ARG A 84 16.47 -7.76 12.41
CA ARG A 84 16.49 -8.25 13.80
C ARG A 84 16.58 -7.07 14.76
N GLN A 85 16.00 -7.24 15.94
CA GLN A 85 16.13 -6.25 17.01
C GLN A 85 17.60 -5.94 17.30
N GLY A 86 17.94 -4.67 17.32
CA GLY A 86 19.29 -4.17 17.53
C GLY A 86 20.10 -3.93 16.25
N ASP A 87 19.65 -4.41 15.09
CA ASP A 87 20.32 -4.13 13.80
C ASP A 87 20.37 -2.63 13.54
N ILE A 88 21.42 -2.19 12.85
CA ILE A 88 21.56 -0.82 12.39
C ILE A 88 21.29 -0.81 10.88
N VAL A 89 20.34 0.02 10.47
CA VAL A 89 19.95 0.18 9.06
C VAL A 89 20.12 1.62 8.62
N SER A 90 20.46 1.82 7.35
CA SER A 90 20.48 3.15 6.73
C SER A 90 19.12 3.46 6.11
N VAL A 91 18.48 4.55 6.50
CA VAL A 91 17.25 5.03 5.89
C VAL A 91 17.56 6.24 5.03
N THR A 92 17.13 6.24 3.77
CA THR A 92 17.48 7.24 2.77
C THR A 92 16.25 7.71 1.98
N THR A 93 16.32 8.94 1.48
CA THR A 93 15.36 9.51 0.52
C THR A 93 15.87 9.51 -0.92
N ARG A 94 17.04 8.88 -1.18
CA ARG A 94 17.68 8.83 -2.49
C ARG A 94 17.08 7.75 -3.39
N GLY A 95 16.38 8.20 -4.43
CA GLY A 95 15.91 7.31 -5.47
C GLY A 95 14.81 6.33 -5.02
N PRO A 96 14.19 5.63 -5.96
CA PRO A 96 13.06 4.74 -5.69
C PRO A 96 13.46 3.37 -5.12
N MET A 97 14.74 3.02 -5.15
CA MET A 97 15.27 1.72 -4.72
C MET A 97 16.35 1.89 -3.66
N SER A 98 16.45 0.91 -2.77
CA SER A 98 17.57 0.80 -1.84
C SER A 98 18.86 0.52 -2.60
N VAL A 99 19.88 1.36 -2.42
CA VAL A 99 21.11 1.36 -3.24
C VAL A 99 22.23 0.57 -2.58
N GLU A 100 22.14 0.41 -1.26
CA GLU A 100 23.14 -0.26 -0.45
C GLU A 100 22.52 -1.47 0.27
N GLU A 101 23.33 -2.47 0.54
CA GLU A 101 22.92 -3.58 1.41
C GLU A 101 22.47 -3.02 2.76
N SER A 102 21.30 -3.41 3.23
CA SER A 102 20.66 -2.89 4.45
C SER A 102 20.22 -1.41 4.40
N SER A 103 20.14 -0.79 3.22
CA SER A 103 19.52 0.53 3.09
C SER A 103 18.04 0.44 2.76
N ILE A 104 17.25 1.32 3.36
CA ILE A 104 15.80 1.40 3.15
C ILE A 104 15.48 2.78 2.57
N HIS A 105 14.97 2.78 1.33
CA HIS A 105 14.47 4.01 0.73
C HIS A 105 13.06 4.31 1.24
N ILE A 106 12.77 5.59 1.54
CA ILE A 106 11.44 6.10 1.86
C ILE A 106 11.11 7.23 0.89
N ASN A 107 9.89 7.21 0.31
CA ASN A 107 9.42 8.10 -0.75
C ASN A 107 8.99 9.50 -0.26
N TYR A 108 9.51 9.98 0.85
CA TYR A 108 9.21 11.29 1.41
C TYR A 108 10.46 12.15 1.43
N ALA A 109 10.50 13.18 0.56
CA ALA A 109 11.69 14.00 0.35
C ALA A 109 12.13 14.73 1.63
N ASP A 110 11.17 15.22 2.40
CA ASP A 110 11.40 16.00 3.61
C ASP A 110 11.58 15.13 4.87
N LEU A 111 11.73 13.82 4.70
CA LEU A 111 11.87 12.86 5.82
C LEU A 111 12.94 13.27 6.81
N LEU A 112 14.11 13.66 6.29
CA LEU A 112 15.24 14.05 7.13
C LEU A 112 15.00 15.34 7.93
N GLU A 113 14.10 16.19 7.48
CA GLU A 113 13.67 17.39 8.21
C GLU A 113 12.56 17.10 9.19
N ALA A 114 11.67 16.17 8.84
CA ALA A 114 10.49 15.83 9.62
C ALA A 114 10.77 15.04 10.91
N VAL A 115 11.91 14.33 10.98
CA VAL A 115 12.26 13.49 12.15
C VAL A 115 13.48 14.01 12.87
N ASN A 116 13.59 13.72 14.18
CA ASN A 116 14.70 14.03 15.03
C ASN A 116 15.40 12.78 15.54
N VAL A 117 16.63 12.92 16.03
CA VAL A 117 17.31 11.84 16.76
C VAL A 117 16.48 11.45 17.99
N GLY A 118 16.24 10.16 18.15
CA GLY A 118 15.38 9.57 19.17
C GLY A 118 13.93 9.36 18.74
N ASP A 119 13.49 9.89 17.60
CA ASP A 119 12.16 9.65 17.08
C ASP A 119 12.00 8.21 16.59
N ARG A 120 10.76 7.74 16.62
CA ARG A 120 10.38 6.40 16.15
C ARG A 120 9.76 6.49 14.76
N ILE A 121 10.26 5.67 13.84
CA ILE A 121 9.68 5.44 12.53
C ILE A 121 9.02 4.05 12.54
N THR A 122 7.75 4.01 12.23
CA THR A 122 6.95 2.77 12.24
C THR A 122 6.67 2.32 10.82
N VAL A 123 6.92 1.06 10.51
CA VAL A 123 6.79 0.47 9.18
C VAL A 123 5.88 -0.75 9.21
N ASP A 124 5.20 -1.00 8.09
CA ASP A 124 4.29 -2.14 7.86
C ASP A 124 3.22 -2.28 8.96
N ASN A 125 2.45 -1.21 9.15
CA ASN A 125 1.34 -1.15 10.13
C ASN A 125 1.76 -1.44 11.58
N GLY A 126 2.98 -1.08 11.96
CA GLY A 126 3.48 -1.24 13.32
C GLY A 126 4.27 -2.52 13.57
N LEU A 127 4.44 -3.37 12.56
CA LEU A 127 5.19 -4.62 12.70
C LEU A 127 6.69 -4.39 12.87
N ILE A 128 7.24 -3.38 12.19
CA ILE A 128 8.66 -3.03 12.23
C ILE A 128 8.79 -1.61 12.75
N ASN A 129 9.67 -1.41 13.73
CA ASN A 129 9.91 -0.10 14.34
C ASN A 129 11.39 0.22 14.35
N PHE A 130 11.71 1.46 14.01
CA PHE A 130 13.07 2.01 14.05
C PHE A 130 13.16 3.17 15.03
N GLU A 131 14.31 3.35 15.64
CA GLU A 131 14.70 4.54 16.37
C GLU A 131 15.79 5.27 15.59
N VAL A 132 15.63 6.58 15.37
CA VAL A 132 16.63 7.41 14.70
C VAL A 132 17.81 7.63 15.65
N LEU A 133 19.02 7.16 15.27
CA LEU A 133 20.24 7.33 16.06
C LEU A 133 21.04 8.55 15.63
N GLU A 134 21.24 8.71 14.32
CA GLU A 134 22.03 9.77 13.72
C GLU A 134 21.41 10.24 12.42
N LYS A 135 21.58 11.55 12.11
CA LYS A 135 21.13 12.16 10.86
C LYS A 135 22.33 12.71 10.10
N HIS A 136 22.38 12.42 8.81
CA HIS A 136 23.35 12.94 7.85
C HIS A 136 22.62 13.74 6.75
N GLU A 137 23.35 14.40 5.85
CA GLU A 137 22.74 15.21 4.78
C GLU A 137 21.77 14.44 3.88
N ARG A 138 21.95 13.12 3.69
CA ARG A 138 21.22 12.32 2.68
C ARG A 138 20.68 11.01 3.20
N HIS A 139 20.94 10.65 4.44
CA HIS A 139 20.47 9.45 5.08
C HIS A 139 20.47 9.63 6.59
N MET A 140 19.81 8.70 7.27
CA MET A 140 19.89 8.57 8.71
C MET A 140 20.22 7.12 9.07
N GLN A 141 20.92 6.96 10.20
CA GLN A 141 21.11 5.64 10.81
C GLN A 141 20.02 5.39 11.82
N CYS A 142 19.40 4.23 11.72
CA CYS A 142 18.32 3.83 12.59
C CYS A 142 18.62 2.47 13.23
N ARG A 143 18.24 2.31 14.50
CA ARG A 143 18.25 1.03 15.20
C ARG A 143 16.90 0.35 15.03
N VAL A 144 16.91 -0.93 14.74
CA VAL A 144 15.69 -1.75 14.73
C VAL A 144 15.26 -2.00 16.18
N LEU A 145 14.09 -1.50 16.55
CA LEU A 145 13.47 -1.76 17.86
C LEU A 145 12.66 -3.05 17.82
N ASP A 146 11.82 -3.17 16.80
CA ASP A 146 11.03 -4.38 16.53
C ASP A 146 11.34 -4.83 15.11
N GLY A 147 11.82 -6.06 14.97
CA GLY A 147 12.27 -6.64 13.70
C GLY A 147 11.18 -7.43 12.99
N GLY A 148 11.50 -7.85 11.78
CA GLY A 148 10.62 -8.65 10.94
C GLY A 148 11.09 -8.67 9.49
N LEU A 149 10.34 -9.38 8.64
CA LEU A 149 10.61 -9.46 7.21
C LEU A 149 10.07 -8.22 6.49
N LEU A 150 10.95 -7.28 6.17
CA LEU A 150 10.60 -6.07 5.43
C LEU A 150 10.48 -6.38 3.93
N LYS A 151 9.32 -6.09 3.36
CA LYS A 151 9.01 -6.20 1.92
C LYS A 151 8.94 -4.81 1.28
N SER A 152 8.93 -4.78 -0.06
CA SER A 152 8.78 -3.55 -0.84
C SER A 152 7.46 -2.83 -0.55
N LYS A 153 7.46 -1.50 -0.67
CA LYS A 153 6.28 -0.61 -0.65
C LYS A 153 5.44 -0.67 0.62
N ARG A 154 6.09 -0.86 1.77
CA ARG A 154 5.41 -0.87 3.07
C ARG A 154 5.08 0.53 3.55
N HIS A 155 3.94 0.66 4.20
CA HIS A 155 3.50 1.89 4.86
C HIS A 155 4.51 2.36 5.90
N VAL A 156 4.73 3.67 5.96
CA VAL A 156 5.60 4.32 6.94
C VAL A 156 4.81 5.39 7.68
N ASN A 157 4.91 5.39 9.00
CA ASN A 157 4.40 6.45 9.88
C ASN A 157 5.58 7.05 10.67
N LEU A 158 5.56 8.35 10.78
CA LEU A 158 6.57 9.15 11.49
C LEU A 158 6.04 9.62 12.82
#